data_2520cd1a69feeaeadde94c7847f50d50
#
_entry.id   2520cd1a69feeaeadde94c7847f50d50
#
_cell.length_a   1.000
_cell.length_b   1.000
_cell.length_c   1.000
_cell.angle_alpha   90.00
_cell.angle_beta   90.00
_cell.angle_gamma   90.00
#
_symmetry.space_group_name_H-M   'P 1'
#
loop_
_entity.id
_entity.type
_entity.pdbx_description
1 polymer ?
#
loop_
_entity_poly.entity_id
_entity_poly.type
_entity_poly.pdbx_seq_one_letter_code
_entity_poly.pdbx_strand_id
1 'polypeptide(L)'
;MRASVFSFVLVMALGGCFSPEPRFFTLERVVGTIVRTPPRVIEVRRPGLAGYLDRSSIVEKDSAYQLDVNSGTRWAEPLGDMIGRVLAQDLSQRLAGSTVFAESGGISANADLRVELDVQLFDRAGDGMVRLQGQLAIEDGSGHRRLSARPVALAAPAPGTDATSLAAAMSALLGQTADQVAQEIALMREAEEDLAR
;
A
#
# COMPACT_ATOMS: atom_id res chain seq x y z
N MET A 1 -75.38 -17.26 -26.11
CA MET A 1 -74.48 -17.26 -24.93
C MET A 1 -73.01 -17.17 -25.44
N ARG A 2 -72.37 -15.98 -25.32
CA ARG A 2 -71.03 -15.71 -25.81
C ARG A 2 -70.13 -15.57 -24.58
N ALA A 3 -69.22 -16.53 -24.35
CA ALA A 3 -68.20 -16.49 -23.31
C ALA A 3 -66.95 -15.76 -23.84
N SER A 4 -66.70 -14.57 -23.33
CA SER A 4 -65.47 -13.82 -23.60
C SER A 4 -64.33 -14.34 -22.65
N VAL A 5 -63.36 -14.93 -23.25
CA VAL A 5 -62.11 -15.33 -22.55
C VAL A 5 -61.24 -14.10 -22.46
N PHE A 6 -61.04 -13.55 -21.24
CA PHE A 6 -60.13 -12.46 -20.94
C PHE A 6 -58.73 -13.06 -20.71
N SER A 7 -57.88 -12.96 -21.74
CA SER A 7 -56.48 -13.40 -21.65
C SER A 7 -55.66 -12.34 -20.91
N PHE A 8 -55.31 -12.61 -19.63
CA PHE A 8 -54.48 -11.74 -18.80
C PHE A 8 -53.02 -12.02 -19.13
N VAL A 9 -52.43 -11.19 -19.99
CA VAL A 9 -50.96 -11.26 -20.29
C VAL A 9 -50.20 -10.60 -19.13
N LEU A 10 -49.64 -11.43 -18.26
CA LEU A 10 -48.72 -11.03 -17.19
C LEU A 10 -47.35 -10.74 -17.82
N VAL A 11 -47.08 -9.47 -18.10
CA VAL A 11 -45.73 -9.00 -18.49
C VAL A 11 -44.86 -8.99 -17.24
N MET A 12 -44.03 -10.03 -17.06
CA MET A 12 -42.96 -10.03 -16.10
C MET A 12 -41.91 -9.01 -16.55
N ALA A 13 -41.90 -7.84 -15.93
CA ALA A 13 -40.82 -6.89 -16.04
C ALA A 13 -39.60 -7.47 -15.32
N LEU A 14 -38.67 -8.08 -16.06
CA LEU A 14 -37.33 -8.42 -15.62
C LEU A 14 -36.56 -7.11 -15.43
N GLY A 15 -36.73 -6.49 -14.27
CA GLY A 15 -35.87 -5.39 -13.81
C GLY A 15 -34.48 -5.95 -13.55
N GLY A 16 -33.63 -5.95 -14.59
CA GLY A 16 -32.19 -6.26 -14.40
C GLY A 16 -31.61 -5.26 -13.40
N CYS A 17 -31.17 -5.75 -12.25
CA CYS A 17 -30.34 -4.97 -11.32
C CYS A 17 -29.05 -4.61 -12.05
N PHE A 18 -28.99 -3.42 -12.60
CA PHE A 18 -27.77 -2.85 -13.15
C PHE A 18 -26.93 -2.42 -11.94
N SER A 19 -26.09 -3.32 -11.43
CA SER A 19 -25.03 -2.95 -10.49
C SER A 19 -23.95 -2.23 -11.29
N PRO A 20 -23.61 -0.97 -10.97
CA PRO A 20 -22.55 -0.27 -11.66
C PRO A 20 -21.22 -1.05 -11.52
N GLU A 21 -20.45 -1.12 -12.60
CA GLU A 21 -19.14 -1.78 -12.57
C GLU A 21 -18.23 -1.08 -11.57
N PRO A 22 -17.48 -1.83 -10.75
CA PRO A 22 -16.55 -1.25 -9.80
C PRO A 22 -15.40 -0.57 -10.52
N ARG A 23 -14.96 0.58 -10.01
CA ARG A 23 -13.77 1.28 -10.45
C ARG A 23 -12.55 0.73 -9.70
N PHE A 24 -11.47 0.46 -10.43
CA PHE A 24 -10.23 -0.05 -9.86
C PHE A 24 -9.19 1.05 -9.70
N PHE A 25 -8.47 1.00 -8.59
CA PHE A 25 -7.45 1.98 -8.20
C PHE A 25 -6.13 1.27 -7.90
N THR A 26 -5.03 1.96 -8.17
CA THR A 26 -3.68 1.49 -7.88
C THR A 26 -2.90 2.56 -7.12
N LEU A 27 -1.82 2.15 -6.46
CA LEU A 27 -0.82 3.05 -5.89
C LEU A 27 0.32 3.22 -6.90
N GLU A 28 0.92 4.39 -6.93
CA GLU A 28 1.97 4.76 -7.88
C GLU A 28 3.27 5.12 -7.17
N ARG A 29 4.37 4.89 -7.87
CA ARG A 29 5.69 5.30 -7.42
C ARG A 29 5.79 6.83 -7.31
N VAL A 30 6.43 7.30 -6.25
CA VAL A 30 6.74 8.72 -6.02
C VAL A 30 8.24 8.93 -6.05
N VAL A 31 8.71 9.77 -6.97
CA VAL A 31 10.14 10.09 -7.09
C VAL A 31 10.61 10.87 -5.86
N GLY A 32 11.74 10.46 -5.28
CA GLY A 32 12.36 11.07 -4.11
C GLY A 32 13.84 11.39 -4.31
N THR A 33 14.50 11.80 -3.24
CA THR A 33 15.92 12.15 -3.27
C THR A 33 16.78 10.89 -3.39
N ILE A 34 17.76 10.91 -4.30
CA ILE A 34 18.74 9.82 -4.44
C ILE A 34 19.71 9.89 -3.27
N VAL A 35 19.85 8.77 -2.57
CA VAL A 35 20.80 8.57 -1.50
C VAL A 35 21.95 7.72 -2.03
N ARG A 36 23.19 8.18 -1.86
CA ARG A 36 24.39 7.46 -2.30
C ARG A 36 24.81 6.46 -1.24
N THR A 37 24.66 5.18 -1.57
CA THR A 37 25.16 4.06 -0.76
C THR A 37 25.84 3.07 -1.70
N PRO A 38 26.75 2.20 -1.21
CA PRO A 38 27.19 1.09 -2.03
C PRO A 38 26.02 0.18 -2.41
N PRO A 39 26.13 -0.43 -3.58
CA PRO A 39 25.12 -1.36 -4.06
C PRO A 39 24.85 -2.49 -3.06
N ARG A 40 23.58 -2.75 -2.80
CA ARG A 40 23.09 -3.86 -1.97
C ARG A 40 21.92 -4.55 -2.69
N VAL A 41 21.68 -5.79 -2.33
CA VAL A 41 20.48 -6.53 -2.70
C VAL A 41 19.47 -6.40 -1.55
N ILE A 42 18.33 -5.78 -1.80
CA ILE A 42 17.33 -5.44 -0.79
C ILE A 42 16.00 -6.07 -1.15
N GLU A 43 15.48 -6.88 -0.25
CA GLU A 43 14.15 -7.47 -0.35
C GLU A 43 13.16 -6.64 0.45
N VAL A 44 12.10 -6.16 -0.20
CA VAL A 44 10.93 -5.59 0.49
C VAL A 44 9.94 -6.71 0.72
N ARG A 45 9.73 -7.05 1.99
CA ARG A 45 8.79 -8.10 2.40
C ARG A 45 7.36 -7.63 2.11
N ARG A 46 6.46 -8.60 1.85
CA ARG A 46 5.05 -8.28 1.76
C ARG A 46 4.58 -7.69 3.10
N PRO A 47 4.06 -6.46 3.13
CA PRO A 47 3.65 -5.82 4.37
C PRO A 47 2.55 -6.60 5.09
N GLY A 48 2.66 -6.70 6.41
CA GLY A 48 1.54 -7.06 7.28
C GLY A 48 0.49 -5.96 7.24
N LEU A 49 -0.80 -6.33 7.19
CA LEU A 49 -1.90 -5.38 7.18
C LEU A 49 -2.86 -5.65 8.33
N ALA A 50 -3.37 -4.59 8.94
CA ALA A 50 -4.55 -4.71 9.79
C ALA A 50 -5.71 -5.34 9.00
N GLY A 51 -6.43 -6.28 9.60
CA GLY A 51 -7.41 -7.12 8.88
C GLY A 51 -8.51 -6.34 8.15
N TYR A 52 -8.82 -5.11 8.57
CA TYR A 52 -9.80 -4.28 7.87
C TYR A 52 -9.27 -3.71 6.55
N LEU A 53 -7.94 -3.63 6.37
CA LEU A 53 -7.27 -3.19 5.14
C LEU A 53 -7.08 -4.33 4.13
N ASP A 54 -7.00 -5.59 4.60
CA ASP A 54 -6.73 -6.75 3.75
C ASP A 54 -8.02 -7.22 3.04
N ARG A 55 -8.47 -6.37 2.11
CA ARG A 55 -9.65 -6.62 1.27
C ARG A 55 -9.56 -5.90 -0.07
N SER A 56 -10.37 -6.35 -1.03
CA SER A 56 -10.41 -5.74 -2.35
C SER A 56 -11.09 -4.38 -2.41
N SER A 57 -12.03 -4.11 -1.50
CA SER A 57 -12.72 -2.80 -1.44
C SER A 57 -11.85 -1.78 -0.74
N ILE A 58 -11.91 -0.53 -1.22
CA ILE A 58 -11.32 0.60 -0.52
C ILE A 58 -12.14 0.89 0.73
N VAL A 59 -11.43 1.02 1.86
CA VAL A 59 -12.03 1.30 3.17
C VAL A 59 -11.55 2.66 3.64
N GLU A 60 -12.47 3.46 4.12
CA GLU A 60 -12.18 4.76 4.73
C GLU A 60 -12.78 4.82 6.14
N LYS A 61 -12.21 5.64 6.98
CA LYS A 61 -12.70 5.80 8.35
C LYS A 61 -13.74 6.91 8.40
N ASP A 62 -15.02 6.54 8.58
CA ASP A 62 -16.10 7.51 8.72
C ASP A 62 -16.09 8.19 10.10
N SER A 63 -15.84 7.42 11.15
CA SER A 63 -15.74 7.92 12.52
C SER A 63 -14.73 7.11 13.34
N ALA A 64 -14.58 7.42 14.62
CA ALA A 64 -13.63 6.70 15.50
C ALA A 64 -13.87 5.17 15.54
N TYR A 65 -15.12 4.74 15.36
CA TYR A 65 -15.53 3.34 15.53
C TYR A 65 -16.23 2.75 14.29
N GLN A 66 -16.32 3.52 13.20
CA GLN A 66 -17.07 3.10 12.01
C GLN A 66 -16.19 3.21 10.78
N LEU A 67 -16.23 2.18 9.96
CA LEU A 67 -15.58 2.11 8.65
C LEU A 67 -16.65 2.21 7.57
N ASP A 68 -16.37 2.99 6.54
CA ASP A 68 -17.12 2.99 5.29
C ASP A 68 -16.41 2.10 4.26
N VAL A 69 -17.16 1.20 3.67
CA VAL A 69 -16.69 0.26 2.64
C VAL A 69 -17.41 0.58 1.34
N ASN A 70 -16.75 1.31 0.49
CA ASN A 70 -17.33 1.67 -0.80
C ASN A 70 -17.33 0.47 -1.76
N SER A 71 -18.50 -0.08 -2.04
CA SER A 71 -18.67 -1.23 -2.93
C SER A 71 -18.36 -0.93 -4.40
N GLY A 72 -18.38 0.35 -4.80
CA GLY A 72 -18.08 0.82 -6.16
C GLY A 72 -16.62 1.09 -6.43
N THR A 73 -15.73 1.01 -5.40
CA THR A 73 -14.29 1.27 -5.54
C THR A 73 -13.48 0.10 -5.00
N ARG A 74 -12.48 -0.34 -5.76
CA ARG A 74 -11.66 -1.50 -5.41
C ARG A 74 -10.19 -1.25 -5.71
N TRP A 75 -9.33 -1.88 -4.97
CA TRP A 75 -7.93 -2.02 -5.32
C TRP A 75 -7.78 -2.95 -6.54
N ALA A 76 -6.88 -2.60 -7.47
CA ALA A 76 -6.60 -3.39 -8.68
C ALA A 76 -5.88 -4.72 -8.37
N GLU A 77 -5.22 -4.79 -7.22
CA GLU A 77 -4.52 -5.98 -6.70
C GLU A 77 -4.61 -5.99 -5.16
N PRO A 78 -4.24 -7.07 -4.46
CA PRO A 78 -4.19 -7.10 -3.01
C PRO A 78 -3.34 -5.94 -2.47
N LEU A 79 -3.87 -5.16 -1.52
CA LEU A 79 -3.24 -3.93 -1.04
C LEU A 79 -1.82 -4.17 -0.48
N GLY A 80 -1.59 -5.29 0.21
CA GLY A 80 -0.27 -5.65 0.72
C GLY A 80 0.76 -5.86 -0.40
N ASP A 81 0.38 -6.54 -1.49
CA ASP A 81 1.26 -6.75 -2.64
C ASP A 81 1.57 -5.43 -3.35
N MET A 82 0.56 -4.57 -3.49
CA MET A 82 0.68 -3.25 -4.08
C MET A 82 1.61 -2.34 -3.27
N ILE A 83 1.46 -2.30 -1.94
CA ILE A 83 2.34 -1.53 -1.04
C ILE A 83 3.78 -2.03 -1.15
N GLY A 84 4.01 -3.34 -1.08
CA GLY A 84 5.35 -3.93 -1.22
C GLY A 84 6.00 -3.61 -2.55
N ARG A 85 5.25 -3.73 -3.65
CA ARG A 85 5.71 -3.39 -5.00
C ARG A 85 6.08 -1.91 -5.14
N VAL A 86 5.22 -1.00 -4.70
CA VAL A 86 5.44 0.44 -4.80
C VAL A 86 6.62 0.86 -3.92
N LEU A 87 6.71 0.36 -2.70
CA LEU A 87 7.83 0.64 -1.79
C LEU A 87 9.17 0.15 -2.38
N ALA A 88 9.19 -1.04 -3.02
CA ALA A 88 10.39 -1.52 -3.71
C ALA A 88 10.78 -0.63 -4.89
N GLN A 89 9.82 -0.14 -5.68
CA GLN A 89 10.07 0.80 -6.77
C GLN A 89 10.59 2.15 -6.27
N ASP A 90 10.02 2.65 -5.19
CA ASP A 90 10.43 3.90 -4.55
C ASP A 90 11.85 3.80 -4.00
N LEU A 91 12.19 2.70 -3.33
CA LEU A 91 13.53 2.44 -2.83
C LEU A 91 14.55 2.23 -3.95
N SER A 92 14.20 1.51 -5.01
CA SER A 92 15.07 1.31 -6.18
C SER A 92 15.50 2.63 -6.83
N GLN A 93 14.60 3.60 -6.87
CA GLN A 93 14.91 4.93 -7.40
C GLN A 93 15.81 5.73 -6.45
N ARG A 94 15.63 5.60 -5.14
CA ARG A 94 16.39 6.34 -4.11
C ARG A 94 17.78 5.76 -3.86
N LEU A 95 17.92 4.45 -3.95
CA LEU A 95 19.17 3.70 -3.70
C LEU A 95 19.80 3.30 -5.04
N ALA A 96 20.19 4.30 -5.83
CA ALA A 96 20.74 4.08 -7.16
C ALA A 96 21.96 3.14 -7.13
N GLY A 97 21.92 2.09 -7.96
CA GLY A 97 22.95 1.05 -8.03
C GLY A 97 22.63 -0.19 -7.17
N SER A 98 21.70 -0.12 -6.23
CA SER A 98 21.21 -1.29 -5.48
C SER A 98 20.17 -2.06 -6.31
N THR A 99 20.08 -3.36 -6.06
CA THR A 99 18.98 -4.21 -6.57
C THR A 99 17.90 -4.27 -5.50
N VAL A 100 16.72 -3.72 -5.78
CA VAL A 100 15.59 -3.74 -4.86
C VAL A 100 14.43 -4.50 -5.51
N PHE A 101 13.86 -5.45 -4.80
CA PHE A 101 12.72 -6.23 -5.28
C PHE A 101 11.70 -6.48 -4.18
N ALA A 102 10.44 -6.68 -4.57
CA ALA A 102 9.38 -7.05 -3.65
C ALA A 102 9.30 -8.57 -3.53
N GLU A 103 9.03 -9.08 -2.32
CA GLU A 103 8.82 -10.52 -2.06
C GLU A 103 7.71 -11.11 -2.94
N SER A 104 6.64 -10.36 -3.17
CA SER A 104 5.53 -10.76 -4.04
C SER A 104 5.85 -10.73 -5.53
N GLY A 105 7.07 -10.28 -5.91
CA GLY A 105 7.52 -10.22 -7.29
C GLY A 105 8.01 -11.55 -7.82
N GLY A 106 8.32 -11.58 -9.14
CA GLY A 106 8.87 -12.77 -9.82
C GLY A 106 10.39 -12.95 -9.65
N ILE A 107 11.08 -12.09 -8.90
CA ILE A 107 12.53 -12.16 -8.67
C ILE A 107 12.78 -12.74 -7.28
N SER A 108 13.69 -13.71 -7.23
CA SER A 108 14.18 -14.32 -5.99
C SER A 108 15.71 -14.26 -6.00
N ALA A 109 16.28 -13.59 -5.01
CA ALA A 109 17.73 -13.47 -4.83
C ALA A 109 18.08 -13.50 -3.34
N ASN A 110 19.35 -13.84 -3.02
CA ASN A 110 19.82 -13.69 -1.66
C ASN A 110 19.94 -12.19 -1.35
N ALA A 111 19.12 -11.71 -0.45
CA ALA A 111 19.14 -10.33 -0.02
C ALA A 111 20.28 -10.07 0.99
N ASP A 112 20.88 -8.88 0.94
CA ASP A 112 21.76 -8.37 1.98
C ASP A 112 20.96 -7.76 3.14
N LEU A 113 19.83 -7.12 2.80
CA LEU A 113 18.91 -6.50 3.74
C LEU A 113 17.46 -6.88 3.41
N ARG A 114 16.64 -6.95 4.44
CA ARG A 114 15.18 -7.07 4.35
C ARG A 114 14.51 -5.87 4.98
N VAL A 115 13.54 -5.32 4.28
CA VAL A 115 12.67 -4.23 4.78
C VAL A 115 11.30 -4.80 5.07
N GLU A 116 10.86 -4.65 6.30
CA GLU A 116 9.56 -5.11 6.80
C GLU A 116 8.72 -3.91 7.21
N LEU A 117 7.45 -3.92 6.83
CA LEU A 117 6.46 -2.92 7.21
C LEU A 117 5.20 -3.63 7.75
N ASP A 118 4.82 -3.34 8.98
CA ASP A 118 3.53 -3.74 9.55
C ASP A 118 2.62 -2.53 9.57
N VAL A 119 1.53 -2.57 8.81
CA VAL A 119 0.59 -1.46 8.61
C VAL A 119 -0.62 -1.66 9.50
N GLN A 120 -0.73 -0.85 10.55
CA GLN A 120 -1.83 -0.88 11.51
C GLN A 120 -2.97 0.06 11.13
N LEU A 121 -2.64 1.15 10.41
CA LEU A 121 -3.59 2.12 9.89
C LEU A 121 -3.06 2.67 8.56
N PHE A 122 -3.92 2.69 7.54
CA PHE A 122 -3.62 3.32 6.26
C PHE A 122 -4.92 3.73 5.57
N ASP A 123 -5.52 4.79 6.07
CA ASP A 123 -6.81 5.27 5.60
C ASP A 123 -6.93 6.79 5.73
N ARG A 124 -8.02 7.32 5.17
CA ARG A 124 -8.42 8.72 5.37
C ARG A 124 -9.21 8.84 6.66
N ALA A 125 -8.85 9.81 7.49
CA ALA A 125 -9.64 10.21 8.64
C ALA A 125 -10.65 11.31 8.29
N GLY A 126 -11.62 11.53 9.18
CA GLY A 126 -12.68 12.52 8.97
C GLY A 126 -12.22 13.99 8.85
N ASP A 127 -10.95 14.27 9.14
CA ASP A 127 -10.30 15.57 8.93
C ASP A 127 -9.70 15.76 7.53
N GLY A 128 -9.90 14.80 6.62
CA GLY A 128 -9.37 14.81 5.26
C GLY A 128 -7.89 14.42 5.13
N MET A 129 -7.24 14.08 6.25
CA MET A 129 -5.86 13.60 6.24
C MET A 129 -5.81 12.09 6.04
N VAL A 130 -4.97 11.63 5.14
CA VAL A 130 -4.58 10.22 5.06
C VAL A 130 -3.42 9.97 6.01
N ARG A 131 -3.52 8.91 6.80
CA ARG A 131 -2.50 8.54 7.78
C ARG A 131 -1.98 7.15 7.52
N LEU A 132 -0.66 7.00 7.64
CA LEU A 132 0.03 5.72 7.71
C LEU A 132 0.59 5.56 9.12
N GLN A 133 0.17 4.52 9.83
CA GLN A 133 0.75 4.16 11.13
C GLN A 133 1.08 2.67 11.15
N GLY A 134 2.21 2.35 11.78
CA GLY A 134 2.66 0.98 11.89
C GLY A 134 4.07 0.84 12.44
N GLN A 135 4.72 -0.26 12.10
CA GLN A 135 6.10 -0.55 12.48
C GLN A 135 6.93 -0.80 11.23
N LEU A 136 8.12 -0.23 11.20
CA LEU A 136 9.13 -0.46 10.17
C LEU A 136 10.30 -1.18 10.80
N ALA A 137 10.81 -2.22 10.14
CA ALA A 137 12.05 -2.89 10.53
C ALA A 137 12.97 -3.09 9.33
N ILE A 138 14.28 -3.08 9.62
CA ILE A 138 15.33 -3.48 8.68
C ILE A 138 16.08 -4.63 9.34
N GLU A 139 16.21 -5.74 8.62
CA GLU A 139 16.86 -6.95 9.06
C GLU A 139 18.02 -7.29 8.12
N ASP A 140 18.97 -8.10 8.61
CA ASP A 140 19.97 -8.69 7.73
C ASP A 140 19.30 -9.67 6.73
N GLY A 141 19.99 -9.99 5.65
CA GLY A 141 19.44 -10.84 4.59
C GLY A 141 19.07 -12.25 5.04
N SER A 142 19.59 -12.72 6.19
CA SER A 142 19.19 -14.00 6.78
C SER A 142 17.81 -13.94 7.48
N GLY A 143 17.36 -12.73 7.84
CA GLY A 143 16.13 -12.53 8.63
C GLY A 143 16.28 -12.92 10.11
N HIS A 144 17.52 -13.15 10.59
CA HIS A 144 17.77 -13.56 11.96
C HIS A 144 18.23 -12.42 12.86
N ARG A 145 18.75 -11.33 12.28
CA ARG A 145 19.25 -10.19 13.04
C ARG A 145 18.54 -8.91 12.61
N ARG A 146 17.75 -8.38 13.52
CA ARG A 146 17.13 -7.07 13.34
C ARG A 146 18.18 -5.98 13.54
N LEU A 147 18.36 -5.16 12.51
CA LEU A 147 19.31 -4.05 12.51
C LEU A 147 18.66 -2.78 13.03
N SER A 148 17.37 -2.58 12.72
CA SER A 148 16.57 -1.47 13.16
C SER A 148 15.10 -1.87 13.29
N ALA A 149 14.40 -1.24 14.25
CA ALA A 149 12.95 -1.29 14.35
C ALA A 149 12.42 -0.01 14.99
N ARG A 150 11.41 0.59 14.37
CA ARG A 150 10.81 1.83 14.86
C ARG A 150 9.38 1.99 14.42
N PRO A 151 8.57 2.80 15.14
CA PRO A 151 7.25 3.17 14.66
C PRO A 151 7.35 4.04 13.40
N VAL A 152 6.34 3.92 12.55
CA VAL A 152 6.05 4.83 11.44
C VAL A 152 4.74 5.54 11.76
N ALA A 153 4.74 6.87 11.66
CA ALA A 153 3.55 7.70 11.83
C ALA A 153 3.67 8.89 10.87
N LEU A 154 3.00 8.79 9.73
CA LEU A 154 3.01 9.78 8.67
C LEU A 154 1.58 10.23 8.35
N ALA A 155 1.45 11.46 7.86
CA ALA A 155 0.17 12.00 7.41
C ALA A 155 0.37 12.91 6.20
N ALA A 156 -0.57 12.83 5.25
CA ALA A 156 -0.63 13.70 4.07
C ALA A 156 -2.07 14.15 3.82
N PRO A 157 -2.28 15.39 3.34
CA PRO A 157 -3.61 15.81 2.94
C PRO A 157 -4.04 15.07 1.67
N ALA A 158 -5.31 14.65 1.61
CA ALA A 158 -5.96 14.26 0.37
C ALA A 158 -6.77 15.46 -0.13
N PRO A 159 -6.44 16.05 -1.29
CA PRO A 159 -7.07 17.29 -1.75
C PRO A 159 -8.56 17.14 -2.11
N GLY A 160 -9.01 15.90 -2.30
CA GLY A 160 -10.42 15.57 -2.60
C GLY A 160 -10.93 14.43 -1.72
N THR A 161 -12.23 14.17 -1.81
CA THR A 161 -12.91 13.10 -1.07
C THR A 161 -13.02 11.80 -1.88
N ASP A 162 -12.57 11.79 -3.13
CA ASP A 162 -12.63 10.63 -4.00
C ASP A 162 -11.47 9.65 -3.78
N ALA A 163 -11.62 8.44 -4.30
CA ALA A 163 -10.61 7.38 -4.18
C ALA A 163 -9.30 7.69 -4.93
N THR A 164 -9.32 8.55 -5.96
CA THR A 164 -8.11 9.00 -6.66
C THR A 164 -7.25 9.84 -5.73
N SER A 165 -7.85 10.80 -5.04
CA SER A 165 -7.19 11.64 -4.05
C SER A 165 -6.65 10.84 -2.87
N LEU A 166 -7.39 9.81 -2.43
CA LEU A 166 -6.92 8.87 -1.41
C LEU A 166 -5.68 8.11 -1.89
N ALA A 167 -5.75 7.46 -3.07
CA ALA A 167 -4.64 6.69 -3.63
C ALA A 167 -3.38 7.54 -3.85
N ALA A 168 -3.54 8.80 -4.30
CA ALA A 168 -2.44 9.74 -4.46
C ALA A 168 -1.77 10.09 -3.12
N ALA A 169 -2.56 10.37 -2.08
CA ALA A 169 -2.02 10.65 -0.75
C ALA A 169 -1.35 9.41 -0.12
N MET A 170 -1.92 8.21 -0.30
CA MET A 170 -1.30 6.96 0.13
C MET A 170 0.04 6.73 -0.59
N SER A 171 0.11 6.97 -1.90
CA SER A 171 1.35 6.88 -2.68
C SER A 171 2.41 7.85 -2.16
N ALA A 172 2.04 9.10 -1.85
CA ALA A 172 2.94 10.08 -1.27
C ALA A 172 3.50 9.65 0.10
N LEU A 173 2.68 9.00 0.94
CA LEU A 173 3.12 8.48 2.24
C LEU A 173 4.08 7.28 2.09
N LEU A 174 3.89 6.42 1.09
CA LEU A 174 4.87 5.36 0.76
C LEU A 174 6.18 5.96 0.27
N GLY A 175 6.14 7.01 -0.55
CA GLY A 175 7.32 7.76 -0.95
C GLY A 175 8.10 8.32 0.25
N GLN A 176 7.41 8.94 1.22
CA GLN A 176 8.04 9.40 2.47
C GLN A 176 8.61 8.25 3.31
N THR A 177 7.92 7.11 3.35
CA THR A 177 8.44 5.90 4.01
C THR A 177 9.74 5.43 3.34
N ALA A 178 9.78 5.41 2.01
CA ALA A 178 10.98 5.07 1.25
C ALA A 178 12.13 6.06 1.48
N ASP A 179 11.85 7.38 1.61
CA ASP A 179 12.87 8.37 1.97
C ASP A 179 13.51 8.04 3.33
N GLN A 180 12.68 7.70 4.33
CA GLN A 180 13.14 7.34 5.65
C GLN A 180 13.98 6.05 5.66
N VAL A 181 13.53 5.00 4.93
CA VAL A 181 14.26 3.73 4.81
C VAL A 181 15.61 3.95 4.11
N ALA A 182 15.64 4.70 3.02
CA ALA A 182 16.85 4.97 2.27
C ALA A 182 17.91 5.72 3.11
N GLN A 183 17.48 6.71 3.88
CA GLN A 183 18.34 7.44 4.82
C GLN A 183 18.88 6.53 5.93
N GLU A 184 18.03 5.68 6.49
CA GLU A 184 18.41 4.75 7.55
C GLU A 184 19.43 3.72 7.08
N ILE A 185 19.28 3.17 5.87
CA ILE A 185 20.26 2.27 5.25
C ILE A 185 21.62 2.97 5.06
N ALA A 186 21.63 4.26 4.68
CA ALA A 186 22.84 5.03 4.54
C ALA A 186 23.56 5.22 5.88
N LEU A 187 22.81 5.57 6.95
CA LEU A 187 23.37 5.78 8.30
C LEU A 187 23.93 4.49 8.92
N MET A 188 23.26 3.35 8.72
CA MET A 188 23.77 2.06 9.19
C MET A 188 25.14 1.76 8.64
N ARG A 189 25.41 2.11 7.42
CA ARG A 189 26.67 1.90 6.77
C ARG A 189 27.77 2.80 7.30
N GLU A 190 27.50 4.09 7.50
CA GLU A 190 28.48 5.01 8.09
C GLU A 190 28.98 4.46 9.45
N ALA A 191 28.05 3.92 10.24
CA ALA A 191 28.37 3.27 11.50
C ALA A 191 29.21 1.98 11.34
N GLU A 192 28.98 1.17 10.30
CA GLU A 192 29.79 -0.01 9.99
C GLU A 192 31.23 0.37 9.59
N GLU A 193 31.41 1.43 8.82
CA GLU A 193 32.73 1.93 8.39
C GLU A 193 33.53 2.52 9.55
N ASP A 194 32.89 3.22 10.47
CA ASP A 194 33.54 3.79 11.64
C ASP A 194 34.02 2.72 12.63
N LEU A 195 33.26 1.61 12.74
CA LEU A 195 33.66 0.46 13.58
C LEU A 195 34.82 -0.37 12.97
N ALA A 196 35.03 -0.27 11.67
CA ALA A 196 36.08 -0.99 10.95
C ALA A 196 37.43 -0.24 10.89
N ARG A 197 37.49 1.01 11.38
CA ARG A 197 38.69 1.86 11.47
C ARG A 197 39.32 1.81 12.83
#